data_3f5034730a086eabc2e891cd4ceee2ac
#
_entry.id   3f5034730a086eabc2e891cd4ceee2ac
#
_cell.length_a   1.000
_cell.length_b   1.000
_cell.length_c   1.000
_cell.angle_alpha   90.00
_cell.angle_beta   90.00
_cell.angle_gamma   90.00
#
_symmetry.space_group_name_H-M   'P 1'
#
loop_
_entity.id
_entity.type
_entity.pdbx_description
1 polymer ?
#
loop_
_entity_poly.entity_id
_entity_poly.type
_entity_poly.pdbx_seq_one_letter_code
_entity_poly.pdbx_strand_id
1 'polypeptide(L)'
;MLAYQPGIRQFAGKIETNMRNIPRMQKKSAPTVLVVDDEALIRWSLTETLGERGYGVTEAGNARAAVAAIESAEEPFDVVLLDYRLPDSADLRLLEKIRRLTPSSQVIMITAHNSPELAQGAAALGAYRVISKPFEVESLAALVNQARTDSLQKPTYDSIPNA
;
A
#
# COMPACT_ATOMS: atom_id res chain seq x y z
N MET A 1 -64.58 20.57 30.44
CA MET A 1 -63.73 19.90 31.43
C MET A 1 -62.86 18.89 30.73
N LEU A 2 -61.66 19.30 30.33
CA LEU A 2 -60.72 18.44 29.62
C LEU A 2 -59.47 18.30 30.47
N ALA A 3 -59.18 17.07 30.84
CA ALA A 3 -58.11 16.70 31.74
C ALA A 3 -56.70 16.96 31.07
N TYR A 4 -55.85 17.65 31.80
CA TYR A 4 -54.44 17.88 31.56
C TYR A 4 -53.68 16.55 31.74
N GLN A 5 -52.98 16.13 30.70
CA GLN A 5 -52.01 15.03 30.80
C GLN A 5 -50.58 15.58 30.80
N PRO A 6 -49.83 15.48 31.90
CA PRO A 6 -48.39 15.75 31.91
C PRO A 6 -47.62 14.47 31.61
N GLY A 7 -46.89 14.39 30.51
CA GLY A 7 -46.10 13.18 30.26
C GLY A 7 -45.19 13.14 29.04
N ILE A 8 -44.84 14.24 28.38
CA ILE A 8 -43.95 14.20 27.20
C ILE A 8 -42.79 15.19 27.32
N ARG A 9 -42.15 15.31 28.46
CA ARG A 9 -40.94 16.16 28.59
C ARG A 9 -39.70 15.45 29.14
N GLN A 10 -39.66 14.13 29.21
CA GLN A 10 -38.51 13.43 29.78
C GLN A 10 -37.69 12.61 28.77
N PHE A 11 -38.03 12.63 27.49
CA PHE A 11 -37.24 11.88 26.48
C PHE A 11 -36.34 12.72 25.58
N ALA A 12 -36.36 14.05 25.66
CA ALA A 12 -35.55 14.91 24.83
C ALA A 12 -34.07 15.06 25.30
N GLY A 13 -33.80 14.70 26.57
CA GLY A 13 -32.46 14.93 27.17
C GLY A 13 -31.43 13.80 27.02
N LYS A 14 -31.81 12.64 26.46
CA LYS A 14 -30.90 11.48 26.35
C LYS A 14 -30.37 11.18 24.95
N ILE A 15 -30.81 11.90 23.94
CA ILE A 15 -30.38 11.65 22.56
C ILE A 15 -29.18 12.54 22.16
N GLU A 16 -28.97 13.68 22.85
CA GLU A 16 -27.88 14.59 22.50
C GLU A 16 -26.47 14.17 22.97
N THR A 17 -26.37 13.23 23.90
CA THR A 17 -25.06 12.86 24.48
C THR A 17 -24.33 11.77 23.71
N ASN A 18 -24.98 11.15 22.73
CA ASN A 18 -24.37 10.03 22.00
C ASN A 18 -23.88 10.37 20.57
N MET A 19 -24.03 11.63 20.14
CA MET A 19 -23.55 12.06 18.83
C MET A 19 -22.04 12.45 18.80
N ARG A 20 -21.37 12.48 19.96
CA ARG A 20 -19.94 12.84 20.06
C ARG A 20 -18.99 11.67 19.87
N ASN A 21 -19.50 10.46 19.72
CA ASN A 21 -18.70 9.26 19.58
C ASN A 21 -19.07 8.41 18.36
N ILE A 22 -19.54 9.06 17.29
CA ILE A 22 -19.55 8.41 15.98
C ILE A 22 -18.08 8.35 15.57
N PRO A 23 -17.48 7.15 15.39
CA PRO A 23 -16.14 7.06 14.83
C PRO A 23 -16.16 7.86 13.53
N ARG A 24 -15.34 8.91 13.47
CA ARG A 24 -15.10 9.63 12.22
C ARG A 24 -14.69 8.54 11.24
N MET A 25 -15.57 8.16 10.32
CA MET A 25 -15.18 7.28 9.22
C MET A 25 -13.98 7.96 8.59
N GLN A 26 -12.79 7.44 8.90
CA GLN A 26 -11.57 7.90 8.27
C GLN A 26 -11.81 7.69 6.79
N LYS A 27 -11.87 8.79 6.05
CA LYS A 27 -11.94 8.75 4.59
C LYS A 27 -10.71 7.96 4.18
N LYS A 28 -10.91 6.70 3.80
CA LYS A 28 -9.82 5.81 3.42
C LYS A 28 -9.08 6.53 2.31
N SER A 29 -7.86 6.97 2.57
CA SER A 29 -7.02 7.60 1.57
C SER A 29 -6.92 6.67 0.36
N ALA A 30 -6.81 7.23 -0.85
CA ALA A 30 -6.61 6.43 -2.05
C ALA A 30 -5.39 5.51 -1.83
N PRO A 31 -5.44 4.26 -2.28
CA PRO A 31 -4.28 3.37 -2.17
C PRO A 31 -3.09 3.94 -2.93
N THR A 32 -1.89 3.69 -2.44
CA THR A 32 -0.67 4.30 -2.98
C THR A 32 0.32 3.26 -3.48
N VAL A 33 0.97 3.58 -4.60
CA VAL A 33 2.01 2.74 -5.21
C VAL A 33 3.25 3.57 -5.50
N LEU A 34 4.41 3.04 -5.15
CA LEU A 34 5.70 3.55 -5.61
C LEU A 34 6.18 2.70 -6.79
N VAL A 35 6.40 3.34 -7.94
CA VAL A 35 6.94 2.70 -9.15
C VAL A 35 8.41 3.07 -9.30
N VAL A 36 9.28 2.07 -9.18
CA VAL A 36 10.74 2.23 -9.27
C VAL A 36 11.27 1.50 -10.50
N ASP A 37 11.57 2.23 -11.54
CA ASP A 37 12.11 1.70 -12.82
C ASP A 37 12.87 2.84 -13.52
N ASP A 38 13.99 2.58 -14.16
CA ASP A 38 14.77 3.61 -14.87
C ASP A 38 14.20 3.89 -16.27
N GLU A 39 13.36 3.01 -16.80
CA GLU A 39 12.70 3.18 -18.09
C GLU A 39 11.47 4.10 -17.97
N ALA A 40 11.61 5.34 -18.45
CA ALA A 40 10.55 6.35 -18.34
C ALA A 40 9.22 5.92 -18.97
N LEU A 41 9.23 5.16 -20.06
CA LEU A 41 8.03 4.68 -20.72
C LEU A 41 7.29 3.65 -19.89
N ILE A 42 8.01 2.75 -19.21
CA ILE A 42 7.42 1.77 -18.28
C ILE A 42 6.79 2.50 -17.10
N ARG A 43 7.51 3.44 -16.47
CA ARG A 43 6.94 4.25 -15.37
C ARG A 43 5.67 4.96 -15.78
N TRP A 44 5.71 5.65 -16.92
CA TRP A 44 4.54 6.37 -17.43
C TRP A 44 3.34 5.45 -17.65
N SER A 45 3.54 4.32 -18.34
CA SER A 45 2.47 3.36 -18.61
C SER A 45 1.85 2.78 -17.35
N LEU A 46 2.67 2.46 -16.34
CA LEU A 46 2.19 1.99 -15.04
C LEU A 46 1.45 3.10 -14.28
N THR A 47 1.96 4.32 -14.32
CA THR A 47 1.32 5.47 -13.66
C THR A 47 -0.06 5.75 -14.22
N GLU A 48 -0.21 5.77 -15.55
CA GLU A 48 -1.51 5.94 -16.20
C GLU A 48 -2.48 4.82 -15.81
N THR A 49 -2.08 3.56 -16.01
CA THR A 49 -2.96 2.41 -15.75
C THR A 49 -3.36 2.29 -14.28
N LEU A 50 -2.43 2.50 -13.35
CA LEU A 50 -2.73 2.47 -11.91
C LEU A 50 -3.55 3.69 -11.47
N GLY A 51 -3.27 4.87 -12.04
CA GLY A 51 -4.04 6.09 -11.79
C GLY A 51 -5.50 5.94 -12.20
N GLU A 52 -5.79 5.37 -13.36
CA GLU A 52 -7.14 5.06 -13.82
C GLU A 52 -7.88 4.10 -12.88
N ARG A 53 -7.15 3.26 -12.15
CA ARG A 53 -7.69 2.35 -11.12
C ARG A 53 -7.80 2.98 -9.73
N GLY A 54 -7.53 4.28 -9.61
CA GLY A 54 -7.69 5.04 -8.37
C GLY A 54 -6.51 4.99 -7.41
N TYR A 55 -5.33 4.56 -7.87
CA TYR A 55 -4.10 4.63 -7.07
C TYR A 55 -3.45 6.00 -7.14
N GLY A 56 -2.94 6.49 -6.02
CA GLY A 56 -1.94 7.54 -5.98
C GLY A 56 -0.58 6.95 -6.32
N VAL A 57 0.03 7.38 -7.44
CA VAL A 57 1.30 6.83 -7.91
C VAL A 57 2.43 7.83 -7.69
N THR A 58 3.53 7.36 -7.10
CA THR A 58 4.80 8.07 -7.01
C THR A 58 5.82 7.35 -7.87
N GLU A 59 6.63 8.09 -8.61
CA GLU A 59 7.65 7.54 -9.52
C GLU A 59 9.06 7.77 -8.98
N ALA A 60 9.93 6.78 -9.19
CA ALA A 60 11.38 6.90 -8.93
C ALA A 60 12.17 6.23 -10.07
N GLY A 61 13.12 6.93 -10.64
CA GLY A 61 13.96 6.43 -11.75
C GLY A 61 15.25 5.76 -11.30
N ASN A 62 15.52 5.68 -9.99
CA ASN A 62 16.73 5.07 -9.44
C ASN A 62 16.54 4.74 -7.95
N ALA A 63 17.46 3.99 -7.36
CA ALA A 63 17.41 3.55 -5.97
C ALA A 63 17.40 4.72 -4.97
N ARG A 64 18.22 5.76 -5.23
CA ARG A 64 18.27 6.94 -4.36
C ARG A 64 16.93 7.64 -4.30
N ALA A 65 16.29 7.86 -5.45
CA ALA A 65 14.98 8.49 -5.53
C ALA A 65 13.90 7.63 -4.85
N ALA A 66 13.96 6.30 -4.98
CA ALA A 66 13.04 5.39 -4.32
C ALA A 66 13.14 5.49 -2.79
N VAL A 67 14.36 5.47 -2.26
CA VAL A 67 14.59 5.62 -0.80
C VAL A 67 14.11 6.97 -0.31
N ALA A 68 14.42 8.06 -1.03
CA ALA A 68 13.97 9.41 -0.67
C ALA A 68 12.43 9.52 -0.67
N ALA A 69 11.75 8.90 -1.64
CA ALA A 69 10.30 8.88 -1.69
C ALA A 69 9.69 8.14 -0.49
N ILE A 70 10.28 7.01 -0.08
CA ILE A 70 9.83 6.24 1.09
C ILE A 70 10.06 7.04 2.39
N GLU A 71 11.23 7.65 2.56
CA GLU A 71 11.60 8.41 3.76
C GLU A 71 10.79 9.71 3.92
N SER A 72 10.33 10.30 2.82
CA SER A 72 9.53 11.53 2.82
C SER A 72 8.02 11.30 2.83
N ALA A 73 7.55 10.07 2.65
CA ALA A 73 6.14 9.75 2.64
C ALA A 73 5.53 9.88 4.05
N GLU A 74 4.38 10.54 4.16
CA GLU A 74 3.64 10.66 5.42
C GLU A 74 3.09 9.31 5.88
N GLU A 75 2.69 8.47 4.93
CA GLU A 75 2.17 7.12 5.15
C GLU A 75 2.95 6.13 4.27
N PRO A 76 3.14 4.88 4.72
CA PRO A 76 3.76 3.85 3.89
C PRO A 76 2.98 3.61 2.59
N PHE A 77 3.69 3.38 1.50
CA PHE A 77 3.06 2.91 0.27
C PHE A 77 2.41 1.54 0.49
N ASP A 78 1.22 1.33 -0.09
CA ASP A 78 0.58 0.01 -0.04
C ASP A 78 1.42 -1.03 -0.80
N VAL A 79 1.91 -0.65 -1.99
CA VAL A 79 2.72 -1.50 -2.86
C VAL A 79 3.93 -0.73 -3.41
N VAL A 80 5.04 -1.42 -3.53
CA VAL A 80 6.24 -0.95 -4.23
C VAL A 80 6.51 -1.88 -5.41
N LEU A 81 6.51 -1.34 -6.62
CA LEU A 81 7.00 -2.00 -7.83
C LEU A 81 8.48 -1.67 -7.99
N LEU A 82 9.34 -2.67 -7.92
CA LEU A 82 10.79 -2.48 -7.87
C LEU A 82 11.49 -3.19 -9.01
N ASP A 83 12.05 -2.44 -9.95
CA ASP A 83 12.97 -3.01 -10.92
C ASP A 83 14.25 -3.50 -10.22
N TYR A 84 14.67 -4.71 -10.56
CA TYR A 84 15.89 -5.31 -10.05
C TYR A 84 17.15 -4.58 -10.52
N ARG A 85 17.15 -4.04 -11.76
CA ARG A 85 18.27 -3.32 -12.35
C ARG A 85 18.00 -1.85 -12.48
N LEU A 86 18.65 -1.08 -11.64
CA LEU A 86 18.64 0.38 -11.64
C LEU A 86 20.07 0.90 -11.89
N PRO A 87 20.25 2.14 -12.36
CA PRO A 87 21.57 2.71 -12.63
C PRO A 87 22.51 2.68 -11.42
N ASP A 88 21.95 2.76 -10.21
CA ASP A 88 22.66 2.85 -8.94
C ASP A 88 22.41 1.62 -8.03
N SER A 89 21.74 0.58 -8.51
CA SER A 89 21.50 -0.67 -7.78
C SER A 89 21.17 -1.83 -8.73
N ALA A 90 21.89 -2.95 -8.58
CA ALA A 90 21.68 -4.16 -9.40
C ALA A 90 21.79 -5.43 -8.57
N ASP A 91 21.34 -5.41 -7.32
CA ASP A 91 21.31 -6.53 -6.40
C ASP A 91 20.13 -6.44 -5.42
N LEU A 92 20.02 -7.40 -4.51
CA LEU A 92 18.92 -7.48 -3.55
C LEU A 92 19.06 -6.52 -2.36
N ARG A 93 20.13 -5.74 -2.23
CA ARG A 93 20.33 -4.82 -1.09
C ARG A 93 19.29 -3.70 -1.05
N LEU A 94 18.82 -3.25 -2.21
CA LEU A 94 17.74 -2.25 -2.24
C LEU A 94 16.43 -2.84 -1.75
N LEU A 95 16.09 -4.05 -2.15
CA LEU A 95 14.91 -4.75 -1.61
C LEU A 95 15.01 -4.89 -0.10
N GLU A 96 16.14 -5.33 0.42
CA GLU A 96 16.38 -5.45 1.87
C GLU A 96 16.21 -4.11 2.58
N LYS A 97 16.77 -3.03 2.01
CA LYS A 97 16.64 -1.67 2.56
C LYS A 97 15.18 -1.22 2.58
N ILE A 98 14.45 -1.40 1.47
CA ILE A 98 13.02 -1.04 1.38
C ILE A 98 12.22 -1.82 2.42
N ARG A 99 12.45 -3.12 2.57
CA ARG A 99 11.76 -3.95 3.56
C ARG A 99 11.99 -3.48 5.00
N ARG A 100 13.18 -2.96 5.31
CA ARG A 100 13.47 -2.36 6.64
C ARG A 100 12.80 -1.01 6.84
N LEU A 101 12.78 -0.17 5.82
CA LEU A 101 12.19 1.17 5.91
C LEU A 101 10.66 1.13 5.95
N THR A 102 10.05 0.21 5.21
CA THR A 102 8.60 0.10 5.08
C THR A 102 8.13 -1.36 5.14
N PRO A 103 8.15 -1.98 6.34
CA PRO A 103 7.81 -3.39 6.50
C PRO A 103 6.35 -3.73 6.17
N SER A 104 5.45 -2.74 6.21
CA SER A 104 4.03 -2.92 5.88
C SER A 104 3.74 -2.92 4.37
N SER A 105 4.61 -2.32 3.55
CA SER A 105 4.43 -2.28 2.10
C SER A 105 4.62 -3.66 1.48
N GLN A 106 3.84 -4.01 0.46
CA GLN A 106 4.10 -5.18 -0.35
C GLN A 106 5.09 -4.81 -1.47
N VAL A 107 6.14 -5.61 -1.65
CA VAL A 107 7.13 -5.34 -2.71
C VAL A 107 7.01 -6.39 -3.80
N ILE A 108 6.71 -5.96 -5.01
CA ILE A 108 6.73 -6.77 -6.24
C ILE A 108 8.01 -6.41 -6.99
N MET A 109 8.90 -7.38 -7.13
CA MET A 109 10.14 -7.21 -7.89
C MET A 109 9.92 -7.50 -9.37
N ILE A 110 10.54 -6.72 -10.23
CA ILE A 110 10.46 -6.83 -11.69
C ILE A 110 11.89 -7.03 -12.21
N THR A 111 12.09 -7.99 -13.10
CA THR A 111 13.43 -8.28 -13.64
C THR A 111 13.38 -8.75 -15.10
N ALA A 112 14.38 -8.36 -15.89
CA ALA A 112 14.54 -8.91 -17.24
C ALA A 112 15.05 -10.37 -17.22
N HIS A 113 15.68 -10.82 -16.12
CA HIS A 113 16.26 -12.14 -15.98
C HIS A 113 15.88 -12.75 -14.64
N ASN A 114 14.77 -13.49 -14.63
CA ASN A 114 14.32 -14.20 -13.44
C ASN A 114 15.00 -15.58 -13.39
N SER A 115 15.78 -15.82 -12.35
CA SER A 115 16.35 -17.15 -12.06
C SER A 115 15.73 -17.69 -10.76
N PRO A 116 15.76 -19.01 -10.55
CA PRO A 116 15.31 -19.61 -9.28
C PRO A 116 16.03 -19.02 -8.07
N GLU A 117 17.33 -18.74 -8.20
CA GLU A 117 18.16 -18.16 -7.13
C GLU A 117 17.71 -16.74 -6.77
N LEU A 118 17.45 -15.91 -7.81
CA LEU A 118 16.93 -14.56 -7.61
C LEU A 118 15.56 -14.59 -6.95
N ALA A 119 14.66 -15.45 -7.43
CA ALA A 119 13.31 -15.56 -6.88
C ALA A 119 13.34 -16.04 -5.43
N GLN A 120 14.19 -17.01 -5.09
CA GLN A 120 14.37 -17.50 -3.71
C GLN A 120 14.97 -16.41 -2.80
N GLY A 121 16.00 -15.71 -3.27
CA GLY A 121 16.64 -14.63 -2.51
C GLY A 121 15.68 -13.48 -2.25
N ALA A 122 14.90 -13.08 -3.24
CA ALA A 122 13.88 -12.03 -3.08
C ALA A 122 12.77 -12.46 -2.11
N ALA A 123 12.28 -13.69 -2.22
CA ALA A 123 11.27 -14.24 -1.31
C ALA A 123 11.78 -14.29 0.14
N ALA A 124 13.03 -14.72 0.35
CA ALA A 124 13.68 -14.75 1.67
C ALA A 124 13.77 -13.33 2.30
N LEU A 125 13.92 -12.30 1.49
CA LEU A 125 13.92 -10.90 1.93
C LEU A 125 12.52 -10.29 2.04
N GLY A 126 11.45 -11.07 1.78
CA GLY A 126 10.08 -10.64 1.95
C GLY A 126 9.47 -9.94 0.74
N ALA A 127 9.96 -10.17 -0.48
CA ALA A 127 9.25 -9.79 -1.69
C ALA A 127 7.92 -10.57 -1.77
N TYR A 128 6.86 -9.86 -2.13
CA TYR A 128 5.54 -10.48 -2.35
C TYR A 128 5.59 -11.41 -3.57
N ARG A 129 6.21 -10.94 -4.65
CA ARG A 129 6.39 -11.70 -5.88
C ARG A 129 7.56 -11.15 -6.71
N VAL A 130 8.13 -12.01 -7.55
CA VAL A 130 9.06 -11.62 -8.61
C VAL A 130 8.42 -11.91 -9.95
N ILE A 131 8.42 -10.95 -10.86
CA ILE A 131 7.89 -11.09 -12.21
C ILE A 131 8.94 -10.77 -13.26
N SER A 132 8.81 -11.36 -14.43
CA SER A 132 9.75 -11.19 -15.54
C SER A 132 9.29 -10.11 -16.51
N LYS A 133 10.21 -9.32 -17.03
CA LYS A 133 10.00 -8.49 -18.23
C LYS A 133 10.15 -9.38 -19.49
N PRO A 134 9.37 -9.18 -20.54
CA PRO A 134 8.25 -8.24 -20.65
C PRO A 134 7.00 -8.73 -19.92
N PHE A 135 6.17 -7.81 -19.46
CA PHE A 135 4.91 -8.08 -18.77
C PHE A 135 3.76 -7.27 -19.40
N GLU A 136 2.55 -7.76 -19.26
CA GLU A 136 1.35 -7.01 -19.61
C GLU A 136 1.00 -6.06 -18.44
N VAL A 137 0.88 -4.75 -18.74
CA VAL A 137 0.64 -3.71 -17.72
C VAL A 137 -0.64 -3.98 -16.94
N GLU A 138 -1.70 -4.44 -17.62
CA GLU A 138 -2.97 -4.80 -17.01
C GLU A 138 -2.84 -5.97 -16.01
N SER A 139 -2.03 -6.97 -16.36
CA SER A 139 -1.76 -8.11 -15.48
C SER A 139 -0.98 -7.67 -14.24
N LEU A 140 -0.02 -6.76 -14.40
CA LEU A 140 0.74 -6.21 -13.28
C LEU A 140 -0.17 -5.36 -12.37
N ALA A 141 -1.04 -4.53 -12.94
CA ALA A 141 -2.00 -3.75 -12.17
C ALA A 141 -2.99 -4.65 -11.38
N ALA A 142 -3.40 -5.78 -11.94
CA ALA A 142 -4.20 -6.78 -11.22
C ALA A 142 -3.42 -7.40 -10.05
N LEU A 143 -2.13 -7.69 -10.25
CA LEU A 143 -1.24 -8.21 -9.19
C LEU A 143 -1.02 -7.19 -8.08
N VAL A 144 -0.90 -5.90 -8.40
CA VAL A 144 -0.83 -4.81 -7.42
C VAL A 144 -2.07 -4.80 -6.53
N ASN A 145 -3.26 -4.92 -7.12
CA ASN A 145 -4.50 -4.98 -6.35
C ASN A 145 -4.56 -6.22 -5.44
N GLN A 146 -4.11 -7.38 -5.93
CA GLN A 146 -4.04 -8.60 -5.13
C GLN A 146 -3.08 -8.43 -3.95
N ALA A 147 -1.86 -7.94 -4.19
CA ALA A 147 -0.85 -7.73 -3.15
C ALA A 147 -1.36 -6.81 -2.03
N ARG A 148 -2.03 -5.72 -2.41
CA ARG A 148 -2.66 -4.80 -1.46
C ARG A 148 -3.76 -5.50 -0.65
N THR A 149 -4.64 -6.25 -1.30
CA THR A 149 -5.74 -6.94 -0.63
C THR A 149 -5.22 -7.98 0.37
N ASP A 150 -4.21 -8.75 -0.01
CA ASP A 150 -3.57 -9.74 0.86
C ASP A 150 -2.90 -9.08 2.08
N SER A 151 -2.35 -7.88 1.91
CA SER A 151 -1.80 -7.11 3.03
C SER A 151 -2.86 -6.72 4.05
N LEU A 152 -4.04 -6.31 3.59
CA LEU A 152 -5.15 -5.90 4.46
C LEU A 152 -5.79 -7.07 5.22
N GLN A 153 -5.62 -8.30 4.72
CA GLN A 153 -6.17 -9.52 5.33
C GLN A 153 -5.23 -10.19 6.34
N LYS A 154 -3.95 -9.75 6.42
CA LYS A 154 -3.05 -10.24 7.45
C LYS A 154 -3.54 -9.73 8.81
N PRO A 155 -3.83 -10.63 9.79
CA PRO A 155 -4.19 -10.18 11.14
C PRO A 155 -3.02 -9.37 11.70
N THR A 156 -3.31 -8.15 12.14
CA THR A 156 -2.38 -7.39 12.98
C THR A 156 -2.25 -8.12 14.31
N TYR A 157 -1.09 -8.71 14.55
CA TYR A 157 -0.81 -9.49 15.76
C TYR A 157 -0.59 -8.60 17.00
N ASP A 158 -1.07 -7.36 16.97
CA ASP A 158 -0.87 -6.36 18.03
C ASP A 158 -2.04 -6.26 19.03
N SER A 159 -2.83 -7.34 19.19
CA SER A 159 -3.91 -7.33 20.17
C SER A 159 -3.95 -8.60 21.00
N ILE A 160 -2.84 -8.95 21.65
CA ILE A 160 -2.89 -9.82 22.82
C ILE A 160 -2.67 -8.91 24.03
N PRO A 161 -3.71 -8.58 24.81
CA PRO A 161 -3.47 -7.99 26.12
C PRO A 161 -2.73 -9.03 26.95
N ASN A 162 -1.57 -8.62 27.46
CA ASN A 162 -0.85 -9.39 28.48
C ASN A 162 -1.84 -9.71 29.62
N ALA A 163 -2.18 -10.95 29.76
CA ALA A 163 -2.82 -11.48 30.96
C ALA A 163 -1.76 -11.64 32.06
#